data_161d3d584fb990b251a09795d6b3cb8f
#
_entry.id   161d3d584fb990b251a09795d6b3cb8f
#
_cell.length_a   1.000
_cell.length_b   1.000
_cell.length_c   1.000
_cell.angle_alpha   90.00
_cell.angle_beta   90.00
_cell.angle_gamma   90.00
#
_symmetry.space_group_name_H-M   'P 1'
#
loop_
_entity.id
_entity.type
_entity.pdbx_description
1 polymer ?
#
loop_
_entity_poly.entity_id
_entity_poly.type
_entity_poly.pdbx_seq_one_letter_code
_entity_poly.pdbx_strand_id
1 'polypeptide(L)'
;VEQVRQSNDIVDVISSYVNLKRSGSNYMGLCPFHNEKSASFSVSPGKQMYYCFGCGAGGNVFTFLMEYENLTFVEAMEELAEKAGIELPTQSNSADDRAKRNLRDAILEVNKLAANYYYARLKSEHGNVGYKYLQERGLTAETIVKFGLGYSSKSSGELYRFMKTKGYPDSVLQKTGLFTYDEQKGVYDKFWNRVMFPIQDANHRVIGFGG
;
A
#
# COMPACT_ATOMS: atom_id res chain seq x y z
N VAL A 1 -25.19 3.07 2.22
CA VAL A 1 -24.29 3.98 1.49
C VAL A 1 -24.69 5.43 1.75
N GLU A 2 -25.93 5.81 1.44
CA GLU A 2 -26.38 7.21 1.55
C GLU A 2 -26.34 7.73 3.00
N GLN A 3 -26.75 6.93 3.98
CA GLN A 3 -26.66 7.28 5.39
C GLN A 3 -25.22 7.55 5.83
N VAL A 4 -24.27 6.71 5.42
CA VAL A 4 -22.85 6.89 5.71
C VAL A 4 -22.30 8.16 5.06
N ARG A 5 -22.70 8.43 3.80
CA ARG A 5 -22.31 9.64 3.09
C ARG A 5 -22.80 10.91 3.79
N GLN A 6 -24.06 10.92 4.23
CA GLN A 6 -24.67 12.09 4.89
C GLN A 6 -24.10 12.35 6.30
N SER A 7 -23.63 11.30 6.98
CA SER A 7 -23.05 11.42 8.32
C SER A 7 -21.55 11.80 8.33
N ASN A 8 -20.93 11.93 7.16
CA ASN A 8 -19.54 12.32 7.00
C ASN A 8 -19.44 13.58 6.12
N ASP A 9 -19.30 14.74 6.75
CA ASP A 9 -19.06 15.97 5.98
C ASP A 9 -17.71 15.89 5.26
N ILE A 10 -17.74 16.19 3.96
CA ILE A 10 -16.55 16.06 3.12
C ILE A 10 -15.42 17.00 3.53
N VAL A 11 -15.75 18.17 4.09
CA VAL A 11 -14.72 19.12 4.56
C VAL A 11 -14.02 18.58 5.79
N ASP A 12 -14.77 17.99 6.73
CA ASP A 12 -14.22 17.42 7.96
C ASP A 12 -13.33 16.22 7.64
N VAL A 13 -13.79 15.33 6.75
CA VAL A 13 -12.99 14.16 6.34
C VAL A 13 -11.71 14.61 5.63
N ILE A 14 -11.81 15.46 4.61
CA ILE A 14 -10.64 15.87 3.83
C ILE A 14 -9.67 16.74 4.65
N SER A 15 -10.16 17.52 5.60
CA SER A 15 -9.30 18.34 6.48
C SER A 15 -8.37 17.53 7.35
N SER A 16 -8.66 16.24 7.57
CA SER A 16 -7.76 15.32 8.28
C SER A 16 -6.50 14.98 7.47
N TYR A 17 -6.54 15.17 6.16
CA TYR A 17 -5.48 14.80 5.20
C TYR A 17 -4.85 16.02 4.53
N VAL A 18 -5.64 17.06 4.26
CA VAL A 18 -5.26 18.22 3.48
C VAL A 18 -5.52 19.49 4.29
N ASN A 19 -4.54 20.39 4.35
CA ASN A 19 -4.72 21.67 4.99
C ASN A 19 -5.61 22.57 4.12
N LEU A 20 -6.88 22.67 4.48
CA LEU A 20 -7.89 23.42 3.77
C LEU A 20 -8.06 24.82 4.37
N LYS A 21 -8.16 25.85 3.49
CA LYS A 21 -8.47 27.22 3.86
C LYS A 21 -9.77 27.66 3.22
N ARG A 22 -10.62 28.34 3.97
CA ARG A 22 -11.89 28.83 3.44
C ARG A 22 -11.64 29.86 2.32
N SER A 23 -12.36 29.70 1.23
CA SER A 23 -12.32 30.60 0.07
C SER A 23 -13.75 30.79 -0.47
N GLY A 24 -14.41 31.86 -0.02
CA GLY A 24 -15.83 32.09 -0.30
C GLY A 24 -16.74 31.01 0.31
N SER A 25 -17.53 30.35 -0.53
CA SER A 25 -18.42 29.25 -0.16
C SER A 25 -17.74 27.87 -0.16
N ASN A 26 -16.49 27.77 -0.62
CA ASN A 26 -15.72 26.56 -0.73
C ASN A 26 -14.49 26.59 0.18
N TYR A 27 -13.77 25.49 0.22
CA TYR A 27 -12.45 25.38 0.83
C TYR A 27 -11.42 25.05 -0.25
N MET A 28 -10.20 25.60 -0.11
CA MET A 28 -9.10 25.43 -1.05
C MET A 28 -7.87 24.90 -0.32
N GLY A 29 -7.11 24.02 -0.97
CA GLY A 29 -5.85 23.47 -0.49
C GLY A 29 -4.93 23.05 -1.61
N LEU A 30 -3.72 22.58 -1.26
CA LEU A 30 -2.84 21.90 -2.20
C LEU A 30 -3.39 20.51 -2.49
N CYS A 31 -3.37 20.10 -3.74
CA CYS A 31 -3.88 18.80 -4.15
C CYS A 31 -2.99 17.66 -3.61
N PRO A 32 -3.58 16.63 -2.98
CA PRO A 32 -2.82 15.51 -2.50
C PRO A 32 -2.48 14.49 -3.61
N PHE A 33 -3.10 14.62 -4.79
CA PHE A 33 -2.96 13.67 -5.90
C PHE A 33 -1.92 14.08 -6.94
N HIS A 34 -1.42 15.33 -6.90
CA HIS A 34 -0.32 15.79 -7.75
C HIS A 34 0.51 16.87 -7.06
N ASN A 35 1.73 17.05 -7.50
CA ASN A 35 2.63 18.04 -6.91
C ASN A 35 2.35 19.44 -7.49
N GLU A 36 2.02 20.40 -6.61
CA GLU A 36 1.75 21.79 -6.99
C GLU A 36 2.24 22.78 -5.91
N LYS A 37 2.43 24.04 -6.32
CA LYS A 37 2.83 25.12 -5.40
C LYS A 37 1.70 26.11 -5.09
N SER A 38 0.62 26.07 -5.83
CA SER A 38 -0.56 26.93 -5.69
C SER A 38 -1.80 26.09 -5.49
N ALA A 39 -2.67 26.48 -4.57
CA ALA A 39 -3.86 25.74 -4.22
C ALA A 39 -4.84 25.66 -5.41
N SER A 40 -5.03 24.46 -5.95
CA SER A 40 -6.01 24.17 -7.01
C SER A 40 -7.05 23.12 -6.61
N PHE A 41 -6.92 22.57 -5.41
CA PHE A 41 -7.86 21.57 -4.86
C PHE A 41 -8.99 22.29 -4.12
N SER A 42 -10.21 22.15 -4.65
CA SER A 42 -11.42 22.80 -4.13
C SER A 42 -12.36 21.76 -3.51
N VAL A 43 -12.84 22.05 -2.30
CA VAL A 43 -13.84 21.23 -1.61
C VAL A 43 -15.10 22.08 -1.39
N SER A 44 -16.24 21.60 -1.88
CA SER A 44 -17.54 22.26 -1.80
C SER A 44 -18.42 21.60 -0.73
N PRO A 45 -18.64 22.22 0.42
CA PRO A 45 -19.52 21.69 1.44
C PRO A 45 -20.98 21.62 0.94
N GLY A 46 -21.42 22.59 0.16
CA GLY A 46 -22.80 22.59 -0.35
C GLY A 46 -23.09 21.48 -1.37
N LYS A 47 -22.08 21.03 -2.11
CA LYS A 47 -22.20 19.92 -3.07
C LYS A 47 -21.73 18.60 -2.52
N GLN A 48 -21.04 18.57 -1.37
CA GLN A 48 -20.39 17.40 -0.80
C GLN A 48 -19.46 16.71 -1.82
N MET A 49 -18.66 17.54 -2.53
CA MET A 49 -17.74 17.10 -3.58
C MET A 49 -16.43 17.88 -3.50
N TYR A 50 -15.35 17.24 -3.95
CA TYR A 50 -14.08 17.90 -4.24
C TYR A 50 -13.79 17.91 -5.73
N TYR A 51 -12.95 18.84 -6.15
CA TYR A 51 -12.43 18.90 -7.52
C TYR A 51 -11.07 19.62 -7.54
N CYS A 52 -10.10 19.05 -8.22
CA CYS A 52 -8.80 19.66 -8.45
C CYS A 52 -8.74 20.27 -9.86
N PHE A 53 -8.54 21.59 -9.94
CA PHE A 53 -8.42 22.29 -11.22
C PHE A 53 -7.06 22.05 -11.90
N GLY A 54 -6.06 21.47 -11.18
CA GLY A 54 -4.75 21.15 -11.71
C GLY A 54 -4.69 19.80 -12.43
N CYS A 55 -5.16 18.73 -11.78
CA CYS A 55 -5.08 17.37 -12.33
C CYS A 55 -6.42 16.75 -12.74
N GLY A 56 -7.54 17.42 -12.45
CA GLY A 56 -8.89 16.92 -12.79
C GLY A 56 -9.44 15.85 -11.81
N ALA A 57 -8.70 15.46 -10.78
CA ALA A 57 -9.21 14.58 -9.75
C ALA A 57 -10.44 15.18 -9.07
N GLY A 58 -11.50 14.39 -8.91
CA GLY A 58 -12.73 14.89 -8.32
C GLY A 58 -13.72 13.79 -7.98
N GLY A 59 -14.56 14.05 -6.97
CA GLY A 59 -15.53 13.07 -6.51
C GLY A 59 -16.14 13.44 -5.16
N ASN A 60 -16.72 12.45 -4.51
CA ASN A 60 -17.30 12.57 -3.18
C ASN A 60 -16.32 12.03 -2.10
N VAL A 61 -16.78 11.95 -0.86
CA VAL A 61 -15.97 11.49 0.28
C VAL A 61 -15.43 10.06 0.10
N PHE A 62 -16.23 9.16 -0.50
CA PHE A 62 -15.78 7.79 -0.80
C PHE A 62 -14.67 7.79 -1.85
N THR A 63 -14.88 8.53 -2.95
CA THR A 63 -13.86 8.64 -4.03
C THR A 63 -12.56 9.18 -3.48
N PHE A 64 -12.61 10.18 -2.59
CA PHE A 64 -11.42 10.74 -1.97
C PHE A 64 -10.63 9.69 -1.17
N LEU A 65 -11.29 8.93 -0.29
CA LEU A 65 -10.62 7.88 0.48
C LEU A 65 -10.11 6.74 -0.40
N MET A 66 -10.88 6.35 -1.41
CA MET A 66 -10.44 5.32 -2.37
C MET A 66 -9.17 5.72 -3.11
N GLU A 67 -9.05 6.98 -3.53
CA GLU A 67 -7.88 7.49 -4.25
C GLU A 67 -6.71 7.80 -3.31
N TYR A 68 -6.98 8.39 -2.15
CA TYR A 68 -5.94 8.83 -1.21
C TYR A 68 -5.35 7.68 -0.42
N GLU A 69 -6.19 6.82 0.16
CA GLU A 69 -5.81 5.67 0.98
C GLU A 69 -5.65 4.38 0.17
N ASN A 70 -5.92 4.45 -1.15
CA ASN A 70 -5.93 3.28 -2.03
C ASN A 70 -6.87 2.15 -1.54
N LEU A 71 -8.05 2.55 -1.09
CA LEU A 71 -9.09 1.65 -0.57
C LEU A 71 -10.03 1.20 -1.68
N THR A 72 -10.64 0.03 -1.48
CA THR A 72 -11.84 -0.34 -2.23
C THR A 72 -13.03 0.46 -1.73
N PHE A 73 -14.12 0.53 -2.51
CA PHE A 73 -15.36 1.20 -2.08
C PHE A 73 -15.90 0.63 -0.76
N VAL A 74 -15.80 -0.68 -0.56
CA VAL A 74 -16.27 -1.34 0.67
C VAL A 74 -15.44 -0.92 1.87
N GLU A 75 -14.12 -0.90 1.74
CA GLU A 75 -13.19 -0.45 2.80
C GLU A 75 -13.43 1.02 3.15
N ALA A 76 -13.57 1.90 2.15
CA ALA A 76 -13.89 3.30 2.38
C ALA A 76 -15.25 3.50 3.06
N MET A 77 -16.23 2.66 2.73
CA MET A 77 -17.54 2.68 3.36
C MET A 77 -17.48 2.19 4.82
N GLU A 78 -16.72 1.13 5.09
CA GLU A 78 -16.52 0.59 6.43
C GLU A 78 -15.83 1.63 7.34
N GLU A 79 -14.78 2.29 6.84
CA GLU A 79 -14.05 3.32 7.59
C GLU A 79 -14.93 4.54 7.92
N LEU A 80 -15.68 5.03 6.95
CA LEU A 80 -16.61 6.16 7.17
C LEU A 80 -17.79 5.80 8.07
N ALA A 81 -18.24 4.55 8.03
CA ALA A 81 -19.31 4.07 8.90
C ALA A 81 -18.80 3.97 10.34
N GLU A 82 -17.61 3.42 10.56
CA GLU A 82 -16.98 3.36 11.89
C GLU A 82 -16.78 4.76 12.47
N LYS A 83 -16.26 5.69 11.66
CA LYS A 83 -16.05 7.09 12.05
C LYS A 83 -17.35 7.80 12.43
N ALA A 84 -18.44 7.45 11.77
CA ALA A 84 -19.78 8.00 12.05
C ALA A 84 -20.57 7.22 13.12
N GLY A 85 -20.02 6.13 13.68
CA GLY A 85 -20.73 5.26 14.63
C GLY A 85 -21.93 4.54 14.03
N ILE A 86 -21.91 4.30 12.71
CA ILE A 86 -22.98 3.63 11.98
C ILE A 86 -22.64 2.15 11.88
N GLU A 87 -23.46 1.30 12.48
CA GLU A 87 -23.39 -0.14 12.24
C GLU A 87 -23.87 -0.42 10.81
N LEU A 88 -22.94 -0.85 9.96
CA LEU A 88 -23.32 -1.35 8.65
C LEU A 88 -24.10 -2.66 8.83
N PRO A 89 -25.28 -2.80 8.19
CA PRO A 89 -25.86 -4.12 8.10
C PRO A 89 -24.80 -5.01 7.48
N THR A 90 -24.49 -6.11 8.12
CA THR A 90 -23.60 -7.17 7.63
C THR A 90 -24.13 -7.61 6.26
N GLN A 91 -23.89 -6.79 5.24
CA GLN A 91 -24.14 -7.19 3.87
C GLN A 91 -23.25 -8.37 3.64
N SER A 92 -23.88 -9.48 3.44
CA SER A 92 -23.37 -10.76 3.03
C SER A 92 -21.85 -10.69 2.74
N ASN A 93 -21.04 -10.76 3.83
CA ASN A 93 -19.71 -11.26 3.70
C ASN A 93 -19.90 -12.69 3.14
N SER A 94 -20.06 -12.80 1.84
CA SER A 94 -20.02 -14.09 1.22
C SER A 94 -18.74 -14.73 1.73
N ALA A 95 -18.76 -16.01 1.99
CA ALA A 95 -17.54 -16.72 2.40
C ALA A 95 -16.39 -16.38 1.44
N ASP A 96 -16.72 -16.10 0.17
CA ASP A 96 -15.80 -15.67 -0.88
C ASP A 96 -15.16 -14.29 -0.63
N ASP A 97 -15.91 -13.29 -0.18
CA ASP A 97 -15.36 -11.94 0.04
C ASP A 97 -14.49 -11.90 1.30
N ARG A 98 -14.85 -12.67 2.33
CA ARG A 98 -13.98 -12.89 3.49
C ARG A 98 -12.71 -13.63 3.10
N ALA A 99 -12.81 -14.65 2.28
CA ALA A 99 -11.65 -15.42 1.80
C ALA A 99 -10.70 -14.53 0.96
N LYS A 100 -11.24 -13.65 0.10
CA LYS A 100 -10.43 -12.68 -0.69
C LYS A 100 -9.73 -11.66 0.20
N ARG A 101 -10.42 -11.10 1.20
CA ARG A 101 -9.81 -10.16 2.16
C ARG A 101 -8.70 -10.84 2.96
N ASN A 102 -8.99 -11.98 3.57
CA ASN A 102 -8.00 -12.74 4.33
C ASN A 102 -6.77 -13.12 3.48
N LEU A 103 -6.99 -13.47 2.21
CA LEU A 103 -5.89 -13.76 1.29
C LEU A 103 -5.06 -12.51 0.98
N ARG A 104 -5.70 -11.35 0.74
CA ARG A 104 -5.01 -10.07 0.51
C ARG A 104 -4.17 -9.68 1.71
N ASP A 105 -4.72 -9.76 2.91
CA ASP A 105 -4.03 -9.43 4.15
C ASP A 105 -2.83 -10.36 4.39
N ALA A 106 -3.02 -11.65 4.16
CA ALA A 106 -1.94 -12.63 4.24
C ALA A 106 -0.81 -12.35 3.22
N ILE A 107 -1.16 -11.94 1.98
CA ILE A 107 -0.17 -11.54 0.97
C ILE A 107 0.61 -10.29 1.40
N LEU A 108 -0.06 -9.27 1.93
CA LEU A 108 0.59 -8.05 2.43
C LEU A 108 1.54 -8.36 3.59
N GLU A 109 1.13 -9.25 4.49
CA GLU A 109 1.96 -9.68 5.60
C GLU A 109 3.21 -10.45 5.12
N VAL A 110 3.05 -11.37 4.17
CA VAL A 110 4.18 -12.08 3.54
C VAL A 110 5.12 -11.08 2.86
N ASN A 111 4.61 -10.11 2.12
CA ASN A 111 5.43 -9.08 1.48
C ASN A 111 6.21 -8.24 2.51
N LYS A 112 5.59 -7.84 3.61
CA LYS A 112 6.24 -7.14 4.71
C LYS A 112 7.38 -7.98 5.31
N LEU A 113 7.13 -9.26 5.57
CA LEU A 113 8.15 -10.18 6.09
C LEU A 113 9.29 -10.39 5.08
N ALA A 114 8.98 -10.49 3.79
CA ALA A 114 9.99 -10.60 2.73
C ALA A 114 10.86 -9.34 2.65
N ALA A 115 10.27 -8.14 2.76
CA ALA A 115 11.02 -6.89 2.80
C ALA A 115 11.99 -6.84 3.97
N ASN A 116 11.52 -7.20 5.17
CA ASN A 116 12.37 -7.27 6.36
C ASN A 116 13.48 -8.31 6.21
N TYR A 117 13.17 -9.46 5.62
CA TYR A 117 14.15 -10.51 5.34
C TYR A 117 15.25 -10.02 4.39
N TYR A 118 14.89 -9.44 3.26
CA TYR A 118 15.86 -8.91 2.29
C TYR A 118 16.69 -7.76 2.88
N TYR A 119 16.08 -6.88 3.66
CA TYR A 119 16.77 -5.79 4.33
C TYR A 119 17.79 -6.31 5.35
N ALA A 120 17.43 -7.29 6.18
CA ALA A 120 18.33 -7.92 7.12
C ALA A 120 19.49 -8.63 6.39
N ARG A 121 19.19 -9.28 5.25
CA ARG A 121 20.22 -9.91 4.41
C ARG A 121 21.21 -8.89 3.85
N LEU A 122 20.74 -7.74 3.37
CA LEU A 122 21.63 -6.68 2.86
C LEU A 122 22.62 -6.19 3.93
N LYS A 123 22.17 -6.14 5.19
CA LYS A 123 23.02 -5.74 6.34
C LYS A 123 23.92 -6.82 6.87
N SER A 124 23.79 -8.06 6.44
CA SER A 124 24.64 -9.17 6.86
C SER A 124 25.89 -9.27 5.99
N GLU A 125 26.88 -10.06 6.44
CA GLU A 125 28.10 -10.34 5.66
C GLU A 125 27.77 -10.90 4.27
N HIS A 126 26.72 -11.70 4.15
CA HIS A 126 26.27 -12.26 2.88
C HIS A 126 25.69 -11.20 1.93
N GLY A 127 25.29 -10.04 2.45
CA GLY A 127 24.76 -8.92 1.69
C GLY A 127 25.80 -7.92 1.20
N ASN A 128 27.08 -8.06 1.59
CA ASN A 128 28.14 -7.11 1.23
C ASN A 128 28.25 -6.87 -0.28
N VAL A 129 28.00 -7.87 -1.11
CA VAL A 129 27.99 -7.75 -2.57
C VAL A 129 26.90 -6.78 -3.04
N GLY A 130 25.69 -6.94 -2.50
CA GLY A 130 24.56 -6.06 -2.82
C GLY A 130 24.78 -4.64 -2.27
N TYR A 131 25.30 -4.52 -1.06
CA TYR A 131 25.58 -3.21 -0.45
C TYR A 131 26.62 -2.43 -1.25
N LYS A 132 27.73 -3.08 -1.63
CA LYS A 132 28.77 -2.50 -2.46
C LYS A 132 28.23 -2.06 -3.84
N TYR A 133 27.42 -2.89 -4.47
CA TYR A 133 26.78 -2.54 -5.72
C TYR A 133 25.90 -1.27 -5.61
N LEU A 134 25.13 -1.14 -4.52
CA LEU A 134 24.34 0.06 -4.29
C LEU A 134 25.18 1.30 -4.10
N GLN A 135 26.29 1.20 -3.37
CA GLN A 135 27.25 2.29 -3.18
C GLN A 135 27.93 2.71 -4.52
N GLU A 136 28.33 1.75 -5.34
CA GLU A 136 28.91 2.00 -6.67
C GLU A 136 27.90 2.70 -7.60
N ARG A 137 26.59 2.52 -7.36
CA ARG A 137 25.51 3.24 -8.04
C ARG A 137 25.18 4.61 -7.42
N GLY A 138 25.95 5.05 -6.43
CA GLY A 138 25.80 6.35 -5.79
C GLY A 138 24.69 6.43 -4.74
N LEU A 139 24.11 5.30 -4.30
CA LEU A 139 23.11 5.31 -3.25
C LEU A 139 23.77 5.47 -1.88
N THR A 140 23.29 6.45 -1.11
CA THR A 140 23.77 6.68 0.26
C THR A 140 23.16 5.67 1.25
N ALA A 141 23.82 5.49 2.39
CA ALA A 141 23.28 4.67 3.48
C ALA A 141 21.87 5.13 3.92
N GLU A 142 21.64 6.45 3.95
CA GLU A 142 20.35 7.04 4.28
C GLU A 142 19.28 6.65 3.26
N THR A 143 19.60 6.68 1.97
CA THR A 143 18.69 6.27 0.90
C THR A 143 18.35 4.78 1.02
N ILE A 144 19.36 3.93 1.27
CA ILE A 144 19.16 2.48 1.45
C ILE A 144 18.19 2.21 2.62
N VAL A 145 18.35 2.92 3.73
CA VAL A 145 17.46 2.79 4.90
C VAL A 145 16.09 3.33 4.60
N LYS A 146 16.01 4.53 4.03
CA LYS A 146 14.73 5.23 3.74
C LYS A 146 13.83 4.42 2.84
N PHE A 147 14.38 3.77 1.82
CA PHE A 147 13.61 2.95 0.87
C PHE A 147 13.56 1.47 1.25
N GLY A 148 14.16 1.06 2.37
CA GLY A 148 14.15 -0.32 2.83
C GLY A 148 14.77 -1.30 1.83
N LEU A 149 15.84 -0.86 1.12
CA LEU A 149 16.46 -1.69 0.09
C LEU A 149 17.03 -2.97 0.70
N GLY A 150 16.96 -4.05 -0.04
CA GLY A 150 17.36 -5.36 0.44
C GLY A 150 18.27 -6.13 -0.53
N TYR A 151 18.59 -7.35 -0.17
CA TYR A 151 19.36 -8.26 -1.01
C TYR A 151 18.80 -9.68 -0.90
N SER A 152 18.53 -10.29 -2.04
CA SER A 152 18.22 -11.71 -2.14
C SER A 152 19.52 -12.51 -2.27
N SER A 153 19.67 -13.55 -1.47
CA SER A 153 20.89 -14.35 -1.43
C SER A 153 21.13 -15.12 -2.74
N LYS A 154 22.34 -15.71 -2.86
CA LYS A 154 22.69 -16.55 -4.02
C LYS A 154 21.96 -17.89 -4.05
N SER A 155 21.37 -18.31 -2.93
CA SER A 155 20.62 -19.56 -2.82
C SER A 155 19.14 -19.34 -3.13
N SER A 156 18.62 -20.04 -4.12
CA SER A 156 17.24 -19.95 -4.60
C SER A 156 16.27 -20.80 -3.79
N GLY A 157 16.04 -20.51 -2.56
CA GLY A 157 15.08 -21.28 -1.73
C GLY A 157 15.14 -20.91 -0.26
N GLU A 158 15.95 -19.88 0.07
CA GLU A 158 16.08 -19.44 1.45
C GLU A 158 14.86 -18.69 1.93
N LEU A 159 14.30 -17.79 1.11
CA LEU A 159 13.08 -17.06 1.45
C LEU A 159 11.91 -18.01 1.58
N TYR A 160 11.75 -18.96 0.63
CA TYR A 160 10.68 -19.94 0.71
C TYR A 160 10.74 -20.73 2.02
N ARG A 161 11.90 -21.30 2.37
CA ARG A 161 12.07 -22.02 3.64
C ARG A 161 11.73 -21.13 4.84
N PHE A 162 12.21 -19.88 4.83
CA PHE A 162 11.90 -18.92 5.88
C PHE A 162 10.37 -18.70 6.01
N MET A 163 9.65 -18.52 4.90
CA MET A 163 8.19 -18.36 4.94
C MET A 163 7.48 -19.62 5.45
N LYS A 164 7.98 -20.80 5.10
CA LYS A 164 7.44 -22.07 5.62
C LYS A 164 7.65 -22.20 7.13
N THR A 165 8.79 -21.75 7.69
CA THR A 165 9.00 -21.72 9.15
C THR A 165 8.08 -20.73 9.87
N LYS A 166 7.55 -19.72 9.16
CA LYS A 166 6.55 -18.79 9.67
C LYS A 166 5.12 -19.31 9.55
N GLY A 167 4.92 -20.52 8.98
CA GLY A 167 3.63 -21.17 8.90
C GLY A 167 2.78 -20.81 7.69
N TYR A 168 3.32 -20.04 6.72
CA TYR A 168 2.53 -19.69 5.53
C TYR A 168 2.31 -20.87 4.59
N PRO A 169 1.04 -21.14 4.21
CA PRO A 169 0.72 -22.21 3.28
C PRO A 169 1.05 -21.83 1.83
N ASP A 170 1.30 -22.82 0.99
CA ASP A 170 1.64 -22.61 -0.42
C ASP A 170 0.53 -21.90 -1.20
N SER A 171 -0.74 -22.10 -0.82
CA SER A 171 -1.88 -21.41 -1.41
C SER A 171 -1.81 -19.87 -1.29
N VAL A 172 -1.17 -19.35 -0.25
CA VAL A 172 -0.87 -17.92 -0.07
C VAL A 172 0.41 -17.57 -0.81
N LEU A 173 1.50 -18.34 -0.62
CA LEU A 173 2.82 -18.04 -1.18
C LEU A 173 2.79 -17.96 -2.71
N GLN A 174 2.01 -18.82 -3.38
CA GLN A 174 1.81 -18.80 -4.84
C GLN A 174 1.25 -17.46 -5.37
N LYS A 175 0.50 -16.75 -4.54
CA LYS A 175 -0.16 -15.49 -4.93
C LYS A 175 0.71 -14.25 -4.72
N THR A 176 1.87 -14.38 -4.04
CA THR A 176 2.75 -13.24 -3.73
C THR A 176 3.65 -12.81 -4.89
N GLY A 177 3.84 -13.69 -5.89
CA GLY A 177 4.79 -13.45 -6.98
C GLY A 177 6.27 -13.51 -6.55
N LEU A 178 6.58 -13.92 -5.32
CA LEU A 178 7.94 -14.08 -4.80
C LEU A 178 8.58 -15.41 -5.15
N PHE A 179 7.78 -16.40 -5.55
CA PHE A 179 8.21 -17.78 -5.75
C PHE A 179 7.80 -18.28 -7.13
N THR A 180 8.61 -19.19 -7.66
CA THR A 180 8.29 -19.96 -8.87
C THR A 180 8.01 -21.40 -8.45
N TYR A 181 6.93 -21.94 -8.98
CA TYR A 181 6.50 -23.33 -8.78
C TYR A 181 6.73 -24.09 -10.06
N ASP A 182 7.62 -25.05 -10.03
CA ASP A 182 7.99 -25.90 -11.16
C ASP A 182 7.72 -27.35 -10.81
N GLU A 183 7.03 -28.07 -11.69
CA GLU A 183 6.63 -29.46 -11.45
C GLU A 183 7.83 -30.41 -11.27
N GLN A 184 8.95 -30.11 -11.91
CA GLN A 184 10.15 -30.96 -11.87
C GLN A 184 11.16 -30.50 -10.82
N LYS A 185 11.31 -29.16 -10.63
CA LYS A 185 12.33 -28.55 -9.76
C LYS A 185 11.80 -28.16 -8.39
N GLY A 186 10.48 -28.25 -8.17
CA GLY A 186 9.85 -27.82 -6.94
C GLY A 186 9.69 -26.31 -6.83
N VAL A 187 9.72 -25.78 -5.61
CA VAL A 187 9.51 -24.36 -5.33
C VAL A 187 10.84 -23.67 -5.06
N TYR A 188 11.07 -22.55 -5.72
CA TYR A 188 12.26 -21.74 -5.53
C TYR A 188 11.95 -20.24 -5.56
N ASP A 189 12.86 -19.45 -4.95
CA ASP A 189 12.74 -18.00 -4.89
C ASP A 189 12.88 -17.41 -6.29
N LYS A 190 11.93 -16.56 -6.71
CA LYS A 190 11.94 -15.89 -8.00
C LYS A 190 13.12 -14.93 -8.13
N PHE A 191 13.47 -14.26 -7.03
CA PHE A 191 14.58 -13.33 -6.96
C PHE A 191 15.75 -14.00 -6.22
N TRP A 192 16.90 -14.07 -6.85
CA TRP A 192 18.13 -14.57 -6.27
C TRP A 192 19.34 -13.78 -6.78
N ASN A 193 20.32 -13.56 -5.89
CA ASN A 193 21.53 -12.78 -6.16
C ASN A 193 21.23 -11.38 -6.75
N ARG A 194 20.26 -10.67 -6.15
CA ARG A 194 19.80 -9.34 -6.63
C ARG A 194 19.62 -8.38 -5.48
N VAL A 195 19.85 -7.10 -5.75
CA VAL A 195 19.32 -6.02 -4.90
C VAL A 195 17.82 -5.94 -5.04
N MET A 196 17.12 -5.77 -3.93
CA MET A 196 15.67 -5.78 -3.86
C MET A 196 15.13 -4.40 -3.51
N PHE A 197 14.16 -3.96 -4.29
CA PHE A 197 13.47 -2.69 -4.11
C PHE A 197 12.02 -2.99 -3.73
N PRO A 198 11.61 -2.77 -2.46
CA PRO A 198 10.21 -2.93 -2.09
C PRO A 198 9.38 -1.85 -2.76
N ILE A 199 8.27 -2.25 -3.36
CA ILE A 199 7.26 -1.36 -3.95
C ILE A 199 6.17 -1.20 -2.91
N GLN A 200 5.89 0.06 -2.53
CA GLN A 200 4.90 0.39 -1.51
C GLN A 200 3.70 1.11 -2.14
N ASP A 201 2.54 0.90 -1.55
CA ASP A 201 1.35 1.69 -1.84
C ASP A 201 1.35 3.03 -1.05
N ALA A 202 0.30 3.83 -1.20
CA ALA A 202 0.15 5.12 -0.51
C ALA A 202 0.18 5.00 1.03
N ASN A 203 -0.19 3.84 1.56
CA ASN A 203 -0.18 3.53 3.00
C ASN A 203 1.13 2.90 3.48
N HIS A 204 2.20 2.98 2.67
CA HIS A 204 3.50 2.38 2.96
C HIS A 204 3.47 0.85 3.15
N ARG A 205 2.43 0.17 2.67
CA ARG A 205 2.36 -1.30 2.67
C ARG A 205 3.14 -1.85 1.48
N VAL A 206 3.97 -2.85 1.71
CA VAL A 206 4.74 -3.48 0.63
C VAL A 206 3.81 -4.35 -0.21
N ILE A 207 3.59 -3.95 -1.45
CA ILE A 207 2.70 -4.63 -2.40
C ILE A 207 3.44 -5.50 -3.42
N GLY A 208 4.77 -5.36 -3.51
CA GLY A 208 5.59 -6.13 -4.43
C GLY A 208 7.06 -5.74 -4.37
N PHE A 209 7.84 -6.26 -5.30
CA PHE A 209 9.28 -6.04 -5.38
C PHE A 209 9.77 -5.87 -6.81
N GLY A 210 10.76 -4.98 -6.99
CA GLY A 210 11.67 -4.92 -8.12
C GLY A 210 13.05 -5.48 -7.73
N GLY A 211 13.79 -6.05 -8.68
CA GLY A 211 15.14 -6.57 -8.44
C GLY A 211 15.88 -6.94 -9.70
#